data_603d119d8739db8f0e9088d29fa19f35
#
_entry.id   603d119d8739db8f0e9088d29fa19f35
#
_cell.length_a   1.000
_cell.length_b   1.000
_cell.length_c   1.000
_cell.angle_alpha   90.00
_cell.angle_beta   90.00
_cell.angle_gamma   90.00
#
_symmetry.space_group_name_H-M   'P 1'
#
loop_
_entity.id
_entity.type
_entity.pdbx_description
1 polymer ?
#
loop_
_entity_poly.entity_id
_entity_poly.type
_entity_poly.pdbx_seq_one_letter_code
_entity_poly.pdbx_strand_id
1 'polypeptide(L)'
;MKRALLITLLLAACTSGPPPPAALDTKNESCAWCRMAISEARFAGQVVATSEEPRFFDDIGCLAHFLAGKARTAGTVAYVADHRTRTWVRADAAVYTEVAALATPMGSHLIAHADAASRDADPDAKGGRPRTAADVFGSGSAPGDGQ
;
A
#
# COMPACT_ATOMS: atom_id res chain seq x y z
N MET A 1 55.27 -27.25 2.55
CA MET A 1 53.82 -27.40 2.24
C MET A 1 53.12 -26.16 2.77
N LYS A 2 52.83 -25.17 1.90
CA LYS A 2 52.19 -23.88 2.25
C LYS A 2 50.69 -24.04 2.03
N ARG A 3 49.89 -24.04 3.11
CA ARG A 3 48.41 -24.01 3.04
C ARG A 3 47.97 -22.58 2.81
N ALA A 4 47.49 -22.29 1.60
CA ALA A 4 46.84 -21.04 1.29
C ALA A 4 45.41 -21.06 1.88
N LEU A 5 45.15 -20.16 2.84
CA LEU A 5 43.82 -19.93 3.44
C LEU A 5 43.06 -18.98 2.52
N LEU A 6 42.09 -19.50 1.76
CA LEU A 6 41.16 -18.70 0.98
C LEU A 6 40.12 -18.10 1.94
N ILE A 7 40.22 -16.80 2.20
CA ILE A 7 39.19 -16.03 2.91
C ILE A 7 38.13 -15.62 1.88
N THR A 8 36.99 -16.30 1.91
CA THR A 8 35.83 -15.95 1.11
C THR A 8 35.15 -14.75 1.77
N LEU A 9 35.31 -13.56 1.19
CA LEU A 9 34.65 -12.34 1.62
C LEU A 9 33.19 -12.39 1.14
N LEU A 10 32.25 -12.70 2.06
CA LEU A 10 30.82 -12.56 1.78
C LEU A 10 30.49 -11.06 1.71
N LEU A 11 30.29 -10.54 0.49
CA LEU A 11 29.67 -9.24 0.29
C LEU A 11 28.18 -9.37 0.64
N ALA A 12 27.81 -8.87 1.82
CA ALA A 12 26.42 -8.60 2.15
C ALA A 12 25.92 -7.46 1.23
N ALA A 13 25.18 -7.81 0.19
CA ALA A 13 24.49 -6.83 -0.65
C ALA A 13 23.38 -6.19 0.20
N CYS A 14 23.63 -4.95 0.67
CA CYS A 14 22.55 -4.11 1.20
C CYS A 14 21.57 -3.84 0.08
N THR A 15 20.40 -4.47 0.12
CA THR A 15 19.30 -4.17 -0.80
C THR A 15 18.73 -2.80 -0.43
N SER A 16 19.20 -1.74 -1.07
CA SER A 16 18.73 -0.36 -0.90
C SER A 16 17.44 -0.10 -1.70
N GLY A 17 16.48 -1.03 -1.65
CA GLY A 17 15.16 -0.87 -2.25
C GLY A 17 14.14 -0.29 -1.26
N PRO A 18 12.98 0.17 -1.74
CA PRO A 18 11.88 0.56 -0.87
C PRO A 18 11.45 -0.61 0.02
N PRO A 19 11.03 -0.36 1.29
CA PRO A 19 10.61 -1.42 2.19
C PRO A 19 9.43 -2.20 1.58
N PRO A 20 9.46 -3.54 1.61
CA PRO A 20 8.38 -4.37 1.09
C PRO A 20 7.11 -4.23 1.96
N PRO A 21 5.92 -4.56 1.42
CA PRO A 21 4.71 -4.57 2.20
C PRO A 21 4.78 -5.62 3.33
N ALA A 22 4.21 -5.28 4.47
CA ALA A 22 4.07 -6.18 5.61
C ALA A 22 2.85 -7.10 5.45
N ALA A 23 2.89 -8.26 6.12
CA ALA A 23 1.73 -9.15 6.19
C ALA A 23 0.64 -8.53 7.08
N LEU A 24 -0.61 -8.54 6.63
CA LEU A 24 -1.77 -8.08 7.39
C LEU A 24 -2.41 -9.26 8.15
N ASP A 25 -2.52 -9.13 9.47
CA ASP A 25 -3.31 -10.04 10.30
C ASP A 25 -4.66 -9.38 10.67
N THR A 26 -5.71 -9.71 9.92
CA THR A 26 -7.06 -9.15 10.14
C THR A 26 -7.70 -9.53 11.48
N LYS A 27 -7.11 -10.46 12.24
CA LYS A 27 -7.61 -10.83 13.56
C LYS A 27 -7.10 -9.92 14.67
N ASN A 28 -5.93 -9.34 14.48
CA ASN A 28 -5.23 -8.58 15.52
C ASN A 28 -4.98 -7.12 15.15
N GLU A 29 -5.06 -6.75 13.86
CA GLU A 29 -4.74 -5.40 13.43
C GLU A 29 -5.93 -4.45 13.52
N SER A 30 -5.63 -3.21 13.90
CA SER A 30 -6.57 -2.10 13.95
C SER A 30 -6.12 -0.98 13.01
N CYS A 31 -7.09 -0.30 12.42
CA CYS A 31 -6.83 0.85 11.55
C CYS A 31 -6.10 1.97 12.32
N ALA A 32 -4.96 2.41 11.79
CA ALA A 32 -4.15 3.46 12.41
C ALA A 32 -4.83 4.84 12.40
N TRP A 33 -5.90 5.02 11.63
CA TRP A 33 -6.66 6.27 11.56
C TRP A 33 -7.94 6.22 12.40
N CYS A 34 -8.89 5.34 12.05
CA CYS A 34 -10.22 5.29 12.70
C CYS A 34 -10.27 4.38 13.94
N ARG A 35 -9.24 3.57 14.19
CA ARG A 35 -9.10 2.65 15.33
C ARG A 35 -10.05 1.44 15.31
N MET A 36 -10.79 1.24 14.24
CA MET A 36 -11.63 0.07 14.06
C MET A 36 -10.80 -1.15 13.65
N ALA A 37 -11.30 -2.35 13.93
CA ALA A 37 -10.67 -3.59 13.49
C ALA A 37 -10.67 -3.67 11.95
N ILE A 38 -9.60 -4.19 11.38
CA ILE A 38 -9.49 -4.42 9.94
C ILE A 38 -10.06 -5.79 9.62
N SER A 39 -11.28 -5.85 9.10
CA SER A 39 -11.99 -7.10 8.82
C SER A 39 -11.87 -7.59 7.38
N GLU A 40 -11.68 -6.66 6.44
CA GLU A 40 -11.70 -6.97 5.00
C GLU A 40 -10.41 -6.52 4.31
N ALA A 41 -9.49 -7.46 4.11
CA ALA A 41 -8.19 -7.21 3.51
C ALA A 41 -8.25 -6.56 2.11
N ARG A 42 -9.36 -6.77 1.36
CA ARG A 42 -9.51 -6.22 -0.01
C ARG A 42 -9.65 -4.69 -0.06
N PHE A 43 -10.01 -4.04 1.05
CA PHE A 43 -10.09 -2.57 1.15
C PHE A 43 -8.90 -1.96 1.87
N ALA A 44 -8.00 -2.80 2.37
CA ALA A 44 -6.93 -2.37 3.26
C ALA A 44 -5.85 -1.55 2.54
N GLY A 45 -5.26 -0.66 3.32
CA GLY A 45 -4.01 0.02 2.98
C GLY A 45 -2.97 -0.18 4.06
N GLN A 46 -1.72 0.12 3.75
CA GLN A 46 -0.64 0.17 4.74
C GLN A 46 0.41 1.22 4.39
N VAL A 47 1.09 1.67 5.42
CA VAL A 47 2.29 2.50 5.33
C VAL A 47 3.44 1.75 5.99
N VAL A 48 4.52 1.60 5.26
CA VAL A 48 5.75 0.94 5.73
C VAL A 48 6.91 1.92 5.61
N ALA A 49 7.72 2.01 6.65
CA ALA A 49 8.95 2.78 6.66
C ALA A 49 10.08 1.94 7.23
N THR A 50 11.32 2.25 6.82
CA THR A 50 12.50 1.57 7.35
C THR A 50 12.60 1.82 8.86
N SER A 51 12.73 0.76 9.63
CA SER A 51 12.87 0.82 11.11
C SER A 51 11.65 1.32 11.89
N GLU A 52 10.47 1.35 11.27
CA GLU A 52 9.20 1.62 11.96
C GLU A 52 8.27 0.40 11.82
N GLU A 53 7.39 0.23 12.80
CA GLU A 53 6.29 -0.74 12.70
C GLU A 53 5.34 -0.34 11.56
N PRO A 54 4.88 -1.30 10.75
CA PRO A 54 3.91 -1.03 9.70
C PRO A 54 2.60 -0.50 10.31
N ARG A 55 1.94 0.39 9.59
CA ARG A 55 0.62 0.92 9.96
C ARG A 55 -0.40 0.50 8.94
N PHE A 56 -1.46 -0.13 9.41
CA PHE A 56 -2.53 -0.65 8.57
C PHE A 56 -3.77 0.23 8.64
N PHE A 57 -4.57 0.19 7.58
CA PHE A 57 -5.81 0.94 7.41
C PHE A 57 -6.88 0.02 6.84
N ASP A 58 -8.10 0.13 7.35
CA ASP A 58 -9.25 -0.69 6.95
C ASP A 58 -9.90 -0.24 5.63
N ASP A 59 -9.60 0.99 5.21
CA ASP A 59 -10.21 1.65 4.07
C ASP A 59 -9.18 2.57 3.38
N ILE A 60 -9.23 2.67 2.05
CA ILE A 60 -8.34 3.56 1.29
C ILE A 60 -8.55 5.02 1.71
N GLY A 61 -9.77 5.42 2.08
CA GLY A 61 -10.05 6.75 2.63
C GLY A 61 -9.31 7.02 3.93
N CYS A 62 -9.22 6.04 4.82
CA CYS A 62 -8.43 6.16 6.06
C CYS A 62 -6.94 6.35 5.79
N LEU A 63 -6.38 5.61 4.83
CA LEU A 63 -5.02 5.80 4.36
C LEU A 63 -4.82 7.21 3.78
N ALA A 64 -5.76 7.69 2.96
CA ALA A 64 -5.71 9.02 2.37
C ALA A 64 -5.71 10.13 3.43
N HIS A 65 -6.58 10.05 4.41
CA HIS A 65 -6.62 10.99 5.54
C HIS A 65 -5.31 10.98 6.33
N PHE A 66 -4.76 9.80 6.60
CA PHE A 66 -3.48 9.68 7.30
C PHE A 66 -2.33 10.34 6.53
N LEU A 67 -2.28 10.13 5.22
CA LEU A 67 -1.23 10.69 4.36
C LEU A 67 -1.36 12.21 4.17
N ALA A 68 -2.59 12.75 4.14
CA ALA A 68 -2.83 14.19 4.01
C ALA A 68 -2.37 14.98 5.25
N GLY A 69 -2.39 14.37 6.43
CA GLY A 69 -2.07 15.02 7.71
C GLY A 69 -0.60 15.04 8.10
N LYS A 70 0.29 14.43 7.34
CA LYS A 70 1.69 14.23 7.76
C LYS A 70 2.70 14.49 6.65
N ALA A 71 3.78 15.21 6.99
CA ALA A 71 4.99 15.18 6.18
C ALA A 71 5.52 13.74 6.15
N ARG A 72 5.78 13.21 4.95
CA ARG A 72 6.29 11.85 4.81
C ARG A 72 7.76 11.80 5.22
N THR A 73 8.09 10.86 6.07
CA THR A 73 9.49 10.52 6.35
C THR A 73 10.10 9.92 5.09
N ALA A 74 11.32 10.30 4.76
CA ALA A 74 12.06 9.69 3.65
C ALA A 74 12.11 8.16 3.83
N GLY A 75 11.92 7.41 2.75
CA GLY A 75 11.86 5.95 2.78
C GLY A 75 10.51 5.35 3.21
N THR A 76 9.48 6.18 3.39
CA THR A 76 8.11 5.71 3.64
C THR A 76 7.43 5.33 2.34
N VAL A 77 6.80 4.14 2.30
CA VAL A 77 6.03 3.64 1.15
C VAL A 77 4.61 3.31 1.59
N ALA A 78 3.64 3.73 0.80
CA ALA A 78 2.25 3.34 0.98
C ALA A 78 1.87 2.23 -0.01
N TYR A 79 1.09 1.28 0.48
CA TYR A 79 0.52 0.19 -0.32
C TYR A 79 -0.98 0.13 -0.12
N VAL A 80 -1.68 -0.36 -1.14
CA VAL A 80 -3.10 -0.70 -1.11
C VAL A 80 -3.30 -2.14 -1.57
N ALA A 81 -4.32 -2.81 -1.06
CA ALA A 81 -4.66 -4.14 -1.54
C ALA A 81 -5.35 -4.04 -2.91
N ASP A 82 -4.94 -4.86 -3.86
CA ASP A 82 -5.73 -5.14 -5.05
C ASP A 82 -7.05 -5.78 -4.60
N HIS A 83 -8.18 -5.16 -4.93
CA HIS A 83 -9.50 -5.55 -4.43
C HIS A 83 -9.87 -6.99 -4.78
N ARG A 84 -9.49 -7.45 -5.97
CA ARG A 84 -9.80 -8.79 -6.47
C ARG A 84 -8.84 -9.85 -5.92
N THR A 85 -7.53 -9.57 -5.91
CA THR A 85 -6.49 -10.57 -5.59
C THR A 85 -5.98 -10.48 -4.16
N ARG A 86 -6.19 -9.34 -3.48
CA ARG A 86 -5.65 -8.99 -2.14
C ARG A 86 -4.12 -8.89 -2.10
N THR A 87 -3.47 -8.84 -3.26
CA THR A 87 -2.03 -8.58 -3.35
C THR A 87 -1.75 -7.11 -3.07
N TRP A 88 -0.66 -6.83 -2.39
CA TRP A 88 -0.24 -5.47 -2.13
C TRP A 88 0.33 -4.81 -3.38
N VAL A 89 -0.12 -3.62 -3.67
CA VAL A 89 0.31 -2.77 -4.78
C VAL A 89 0.76 -1.43 -4.22
N ARG A 90 1.80 -0.85 -4.77
CA ARG A 90 2.19 0.52 -4.38
C ARG A 90 1.04 1.49 -4.66
N ALA A 91 0.73 2.33 -3.67
CA ALA A 91 -0.40 3.24 -3.75
C ALA A 91 -0.27 4.27 -4.88
N ASP A 92 0.95 4.64 -5.26
CA ASP A 92 1.24 5.56 -6.36
C ASP A 92 1.11 4.92 -7.76
N ALA A 93 1.17 3.59 -7.84
CA ALA A 93 1.10 2.82 -9.09
C ALA A 93 -0.26 2.13 -9.31
N ALA A 94 -1.10 2.06 -8.29
CA ALA A 94 -2.39 1.39 -8.35
C ALA A 94 -3.40 2.15 -9.23
N VAL A 95 -4.32 1.39 -9.82
CA VAL A 95 -5.50 1.93 -10.54
C VAL A 95 -6.67 2.00 -9.58
N TYR A 96 -7.26 3.18 -9.42
CA TYR A 96 -8.37 3.40 -8.50
C TYR A 96 -9.71 3.51 -9.22
N THR A 97 -10.76 3.04 -8.55
CA THR A 97 -12.15 3.19 -9.01
C THR A 97 -13.01 3.59 -7.82
N GLU A 98 -13.81 4.63 -7.99
CA GLU A 98 -14.83 5.03 -7.04
C GLU A 98 -16.16 4.39 -7.46
N VAL A 99 -16.74 3.57 -6.58
CA VAL A 99 -17.96 2.81 -6.84
C VAL A 99 -19.00 3.20 -5.80
N ALA A 100 -19.82 4.17 -6.11
CA ALA A 100 -20.79 4.78 -5.17
C ALA A 100 -21.76 3.77 -4.51
N ALA A 101 -22.08 2.68 -5.20
CA ALA A 101 -22.96 1.64 -4.68
C ALA A 101 -22.25 0.60 -3.80
N LEU A 102 -20.92 0.58 -3.79
CA LEU A 102 -20.15 -0.37 -3.01
C LEU A 102 -19.95 0.14 -1.58
N ALA A 103 -20.39 -0.63 -0.60
CA ALA A 103 -20.10 -0.34 0.78
C ALA A 103 -18.64 -0.68 1.09
N THR A 104 -17.88 0.29 1.59
CA THR A 104 -16.51 0.12 2.10
C THR A 104 -16.48 0.42 3.59
N PRO A 105 -15.50 -0.08 4.36
CA PRO A 105 -15.52 0.01 5.83
C PRO A 105 -15.77 1.41 6.40
N MET A 106 -15.22 2.45 5.77
CA MET A 106 -15.40 3.84 6.20
C MET A 106 -16.13 4.72 5.17
N GLY A 107 -16.78 4.10 4.18
CA GLY A 107 -17.59 4.80 3.21
C GLY A 107 -16.79 5.65 2.21
N SER A 108 -15.53 5.31 1.94
CA SER A 108 -14.78 5.98 0.88
C SER A 108 -15.26 5.64 -0.52
N HIS A 109 -15.92 4.48 -0.67
CA HIS A 109 -16.35 3.92 -1.95
C HIS A 109 -15.20 3.67 -2.94
N LEU A 110 -13.95 3.63 -2.46
CA LEU A 110 -12.74 3.45 -3.25
C LEU A 110 -12.28 1.99 -3.23
N ILE A 111 -11.94 1.47 -4.40
CA ILE A 111 -11.23 0.21 -4.58
C ILE A 111 -9.99 0.43 -5.43
N ALA A 112 -8.97 -0.40 -5.22
CA ALA A 112 -7.72 -0.34 -5.95
C ALA A 112 -7.43 -1.66 -6.67
N HIS A 113 -6.70 -1.58 -7.78
CA HIS A 113 -6.25 -2.72 -8.55
C HIS A 113 -4.80 -2.54 -8.97
N ALA A 114 -4.09 -3.65 -9.18
CA ALA A 114 -2.71 -3.62 -9.62
C ALA A 114 -2.56 -2.97 -11.00
N ASP A 115 -3.54 -3.22 -11.87
CA ASP A 115 -3.55 -2.73 -13.25
C ASP A 115 -4.98 -2.71 -13.82
N ALA A 116 -5.11 -2.26 -15.06
CA ALA A 116 -6.39 -2.22 -15.76
C ALA A 116 -6.99 -3.61 -15.96
N ALA A 117 -6.18 -4.65 -16.16
CA ALA A 117 -6.67 -6.00 -16.39
C ALA A 117 -7.31 -6.58 -15.10
N SER A 118 -6.70 -6.33 -13.94
CA SER A 118 -7.30 -6.70 -12.65
C SER A 118 -8.61 -5.96 -12.40
N ARG A 119 -8.66 -4.65 -12.68
CA ARG A 119 -9.87 -3.85 -12.58
C ARG A 119 -10.98 -4.38 -13.51
N ASP A 120 -10.67 -4.64 -14.77
CA ASP A 120 -11.67 -5.03 -15.78
C ASP A 120 -12.22 -6.45 -15.51
N ALA A 121 -11.45 -7.28 -14.81
CA ALA A 121 -11.87 -8.60 -14.35
C ALA A 121 -12.69 -8.57 -13.05
N ASP A 122 -12.79 -7.41 -12.38
CA ASP A 122 -13.51 -7.27 -11.12
C ASP A 122 -14.97 -6.83 -11.37
N PRO A 123 -15.97 -7.65 -11.04
CA PRO A 123 -17.36 -7.28 -11.19
C PRO A 123 -17.75 -6.07 -10.32
N ASP A 124 -17.12 -5.88 -9.18
CA ASP A 124 -17.40 -4.77 -8.26
C ASP A 124 -16.91 -3.42 -8.81
N ALA A 125 -15.96 -3.41 -9.75
CA ALA A 125 -15.48 -2.20 -10.42
C ALA A 125 -16.40 -1.68 -11.54
N LYS A 126 -17.37 -2.50 -11.96
CA LYS A 126 -18.24 -2.15 -13.10
C LYS A 126 -19.08 -0.92 -12.82
N GLY A 127 -19.08 0.02 -13.76
CA GLY A 127 -19.84 1.27 -13.65
C GLY A 127 -19.24 2.28 -12.67
N GLY A 128 -18.12 1.98 -12.06
CA GLY A 128 -17.40 2.91 -11.20
C GLY A 128 -16.68 4.00 -11.98
N ARG A 129 -16.35 5.09 -11.29
CA ARG A 129 -15.64 6.23 -11.85
C ARG A 129 -14.14 6.06 -11.66
N PRO A 130 -13.31 6.08 -12.73
CA PRO A 130 -11.87 6.06 -12.58
C PRO A 130 -11.35 7.24 -11.75
N ARG A 131 -10.35 6.97 -10.90
CA ARG A 131 -9.63 7.96 -10.10
C ARG A 131 -8.13 7.75 -10.27
N THR A 132 -7.37 8.80 -10.18
CA THR A 132 -5.91 8.73 -10.14
C THR A 132 -5.41 8.66 -8.70
N ALA A 133 -4.17 8.22 -8.48
CA ALA A 133 -3.54 8.30 -7.17
C ALA A 133 -3.51 9.74 -6.64
N ALA A 134 -3.31 10.73 -7.51
CA ALA A 134 -3.36 12.15 -7.15
C ALA A 134 -4.76 12.61 -6.70
N ASP A 135 -5.83 12.07 -7.30
CA ASP A 135 -7.21 12.36 -6.87
C ASP A 135 -7.48 11.80 -5.47
N VAL A 136 -6.90 10.64 -5.15
CA VAL A 136 -7.13 9.94 -3.88
C VAL A 136 -6.25 10.51 -2.75
N PHE A 137 -4.97 10.77 -3.02
CA PHE A 137 -3.99 11.12 -1.99
C PHE A 137 -3.48 12.56 -2.08
N GLY A 138 -3.92 13.35 -3.07
CA GLY A 138 -3.41 14.68 -3.35
C GLY A 138 -2.11 14.68 -4.15
N SER A 139 -1.81 15.79 -4.80
CA SER A 139 -0.65 15.96 -5.71
C SER A 139 0.74 15.87 -5.04
N GLY A 140 0.80 15.81 -3.71
CA GLY A 140 2.04 15.61 -2.94
C GLY A 140 2.43 14.15 -2.70
N SER A 141 1.74 13.21 -3.33
CA SER A 141 1.81 11.77 -3.04
C SER A 141 2.81 11.00 -3.91
N ALA A 142 3.46 11.64 -4.88
CA ALA A 142 4.54 10.98 -5.62
C ALA A 142 5.76 10.78 -4.71
N PRO A 143 6.35 9.57 -4.63
CA PRO A 143 7.66 9.41 -4.03
C PRO A 143 8.64 10.23 -4.87
N GLY A 144 9.43 11.09 -4.22
CA GLY A 144 10.40 11.92 -4.88
C GLY A 144 11.34 11.08 -5.75
N ASP A 145 11.45 11.47 -7.00
CA ASP A 145 12.57 11.10 -7.85
C ASP A 145 13.83 11.63 -7.18
N GLY A 146 14.54 10.74 -6.49
CA GLY A 146 15.84 11.05 -5.93
C GLY A 146 16.81 11.33 -7.10
N GLN A 147 17.17 12.57 -7.29
CA GLN A 147 18.38 12.94 -8.01
C GLN A 147 19.58 12.74 -7.08
#